data_e65cae2cc8c84c5b97b86a230b901d54
#
_entry.id   e65cae2cc8c84c5b97b86a230b901d54
#
_cell.length_a   1.000
_cell.length_b   1.000
_cell.length_c   1.000
_cell.angle_alpha   90.00
_cell.angle_beta   90.00
_cell.angle_gamma   90.00
#
_symmetry.space_group_name_H-M   'P 1'
#
loop_
_entity.id
_entity.type
_entity.pdbx_description
1 polymer ?
#
loop_
_entity_poly.entity_id
_entity_poly.type
_entity_poly.pdbx_seq_one_letter_code
_entity_poly.pdbx_strand_id
1 'polypeptide(L)'
;QHLRRYGQRYDLVILFRPDLTHCHRQSVRRYCPQAKLLYYPHDLHYLRLQREADLHNNSNLKRRALQSQTQELANSRAADSTIVLSLLEQEQLQSKLPGSRIDHLPLILNDPTADDPTHPSLKPKFGGHNLVFVGSFNHAPNTDAVLWFAQDILPLVQAQLPDVQFHVVGANPPEAVCCLRSPNLQIHGFVEDLDSFFHTMQAAVVPLRFGAGMKGKVGSALRCGLPVITTPIGSEGMPARDGEHLAIAATPAAFAEAVVKVLSCADTWQQLSAGGLNFAASQWGRAAAYQRLATILEQLGLPVDPRTQADNIRLYPFSSPLPID
;
A
#
# COMPACT_ATOMS: atom_id res chain seq x y z
N GLN A 1 13.92 -3.28 -29.05
CA GLN A 1 14.74 -4.32 -29.72
C GLN A 1 14.52 -5.69 -29.08
N HIS A 2 14.51 -5.83 -27.73
CA HIS A 2 14.38 -7.12 -27.03
C HIS A 2 13.11 -7.91 -27.44
N LEU A 3 11.92 -7.32 -27.35
CA LEU A 3 10.67 -7.99 -27.72
C LEU A 3 10.65 -8.41 -29.20
N ARG A 4 11.25 -7.62 -30.09
CA ARG A 4 11.35 -7.96 -31.52
C ARG A 4 12.19 -9.22 -31.75
N ARG A 5 13.20 -9.48 -30.90
CA ARG A 5 14.09 -10.63 -31.04
C ARG A 5 13.60 -11.87 -30.29
N TYR A 6 12.96 -11.69 -29.14
CA TYR A 6 12.63 -12.77 -28.20
C TYR A 6 11.15 -12.89 -27.88
N GLY A 7 10.31 -12.00 -28.40
CA GLY A 7 8.89 -11.91 -28.00
C GLY A 7 8.10 -13.19 -28.17
N GLN A 8 8.45 -14.04 -29.18
CA GLN A 8 7.80 -15.32 -29.41
C GLN A 8 8.11 -16.40 -28.33
N ARG A 9 8.97 -16.10 -27.37
CA ARG A 9 9.33 -17.01 -26.28
C ARG A 9 8.52 -16.77 -25.01
N TYR A 10 7.71 -15.71 -25.00
CA TYR A 10 6.94 -15.33 -23.81
C TYR A 10 5.50 -15.84 -23.93
N ASP A 11 5.06 -16.54 -22.89
CA ASP A 11 3.65 -16.95 -22.71
C ASP A 11 2.87 -15.90 -21.93
N LEU A 12 3.58 -15.08 -21.13
CA LEU A 12 3.02 -14.04 -20.28
C LEU A 12 3.89 -12.78 -20.32
N VAL A 13 3.24 -11.62 -20.46
CA VAL A 13 3.89 -10.31 -20.27
C VAL A 13 3.07 -9.50 -19.26
N ILE A 14 3.72 -9.01 -18.23
CA ILE A 14 3.09 -8.14 -17.23
C ILE A 14 3.61 -6.73 -17.42
N LEU A 15 2.71 -5.78 -17.65
CA LEU A 15 3.04 -4.36 -17.75
C LEU A 15 2.54 -3.63 -16.50
N PHE A 16 3.47 -2.96 -15.85
CA PHE A 16 3.23 -2.20 -14.64
C PHE A 16 3.01 -0.73 -14.95
N ARG A 17 2.11 -0.10 -14.19
CA ARG A 17 1.78 1.33 -14.23
C ARG A 17 1.14 1.81 -15.55
N PRO A 18 0.28 2.84 -15.48
CA PRO A 18 -0.46 3.32 -16.66
C PRO A 18 0.43 3.77 -17.81
N ASP A 19 1.47 4.56 -17.54
CA ASP A 19 2.30 5.16 -18.59
C ASP A 19 3.14 4.13 -19.33
N LEU A 20 3.81 3.21 -18.61
CA LEU A 20 4.59 2.14 -19.21
C LEU A 20 3.70 1.20 -20.04
N THR A 21 2.52 0.86 -19.52
CA THR A 21 1.57 0.03 -20.23
C THR A 21 1.09 0.72 -21.51
N HIS A 22 0.75 1.99 -21.43
CA HIS A 22 0.34 2.77 -22.60
C HIS A 22 1.41 2.79 -23.69
N CYS A 23 2.67 3.01 -23.32
CA CYS A 23 3.79 3.04 -24.26
C CYS A 23 4.11 1.68 -24.90
N HIS A 24 3.93 0.58 -24.15
CA HIS A 24 4.46 -0.72 -24.57
C HIS A 24 3.42 -1.75 -25.01
N ARG A 25 2.14 -1.60 -24.67
CA ARG A 25 1.08 -2.58 -24.98
C ARG A 25 0.99 -2.94 -26.47
N GLN A 26 1.13 -1.96 -27.37
CA GLN A 26 1.10 -2.22 -28.81
C GLN A 26 2.32 -3.02 -29.28
N SER A 27 3.49 -2.73 -28.72
CA SER A 27 4.71 -3.49 -29.00
C SER A 27 4.61 -4.93 -28.50
N VAL A 28 4.02 -5.13 -27.32
CA VAL A 28 3.76 -6.48 -26.78
C VAL A 28 2.82 -7.23 -27.71
N ARG A 29 1.68 -6.66 -28.09
CA ARG A 29 0.72 -7.31 -29.00
C ARG A 29 1.33 -7.64 -30.37
N ARG A 30 2.24 -6.79 -30.86
CA ARG A 30 2.90 -6.98 -32.16
C ARG A 30 3.97 -8.07 -32.14
N TYR A 31 4.79 -8.11 -31.08
CA TYR A 31 5.98 -8.98 -31.03
C TYR A 31 5.83 -10.21 -30.15
N CYS A 32 4.81 -10.26 -29.32
CA CYS A 32 4.46 -11.39 -28.45
C CYS A 32 2.99 -11.79 -28.68
N PRO A 33 2.59 -12.16 -29.93
CA PRO A 33 1.17 -12.35 -30.27
C PRO A 33 0.50 -13.49 -29.50
N GLN A 34 1.27 -14.50 -29.06
CA GLN A 34 0.78 -15.64 -28.27
C GLN A 34 0.71 -15.33 -26.78
N ALA A 35 1.48 -14.34 -26.30
CA ALA A 35 1.56 -14.06 -24.89
C ALA A 35 0.30 -13.41 -24.33
N LYS A 36 -0.13 -13.85 -23.16
CA LYS A 36 -1.14 -13.13 -22.37
C LYS A 36 -0.54 -11.84 -21.85
N LEU A 37 -1.29 -10.76 -21.94
CA LEU A 37 -0.90 -9.45 -21.44
C LEU A 37 -1.67 -9.15 -20.15
N LEU A 38 -0.97 -9.08 -19.02
CA LEU A 38 -1.53 -8.57 -17.77
C LEU A 38 -1.15 -7.10 -17.59
N TYR A 39 -2.13 -6.28 -17.24
CA TYR A 39 -1.93 -4.91 -16.83
C TYR A 39 -2.02 -4.80 -15.31
N TYR A 40 -0.99 -4.27 -14.66
CA TYR A 40 -0.89 -4.09 -13.21
C TYR A 40 -0.68 -2.61 -12.87
N PRO A 41 -1.75 -1.83 -12.62
CA PRO A 41 -1.66 -0.39 -12.38
C PRO A 41 -0.96 -0.01 -11.07
N HIS A 42 -0.93 -0.86 -10.06
CA HIS A 42 -0.61 -0.65 -8.63
C HIS A 42 -1.70 0.09 -7.86
N ASP A 43 -2.21 1.18 -8.39
CA ASP A 43 -3.37 1.93 -7.91
C ASP A 43 -4.08 2.56 -9.11
N LEU A 44 -5.30 3.00 -8.90
CA LEU A 44 -6.03 3.77 -9.89
C LEU A 44 -5.58 5.24 -9.83
N HIS A 45 -4.60 5.61 -10.66
CA HIS A 45 -4.00 6.94 -10.68
C HIS A 45 -5.03 8.04 -10.89
N TYR A 46 -6.02 7.80 -11.78
CA TYR A 46 -7.08 8.78 -12.01
C TYR A 46 -7.90 9.06 -10.76
N LEU A 47 -8.17 8.03 -9.94
CA LEU A 47 -8.94 8.17 -8.70
C LEU A 47 -8.17 8.99 -7.66
N ARG A 48 -6.89 8.75 -7.52
CA ARG A 48 -6.00 9.52 -6.64
C ARG A 48 -5.94 10.99 -7.06
N LEU A 49 -5.74 11.25 -8.37
CA LEU A 49 -5.71 12.62 -8.92
C LEU A 49 -7.05 13.33 -8.76
N GLN A 50 -8.17 12.62 -8.93
CA GLN A 50 -9.51 13.19 -8.75
C GLN A 50 -9.72 13.63 -7.29
N ARG A 51 -9.38 12.76 -6.34
CA ARG A 51 -9.52 13.06 -4.91
C ARG A 51 -8.62 14.20 -4.45
N GLU A 52 -7.39 14.25 -4.96
CA GLU A 52 -6.47 15.37 -4.73
C GLU A 52 -7.05 16.68 -5.29
N ALA A 53 -7.60 16.61 -6.50
CA ALA A 53 -8.23 17.76 -7.14
C ALA A 53 -9.46 18.28 -6.37
N ASP A 54 -10.26 17.38 -5.82
CA ASP A 54 -11.44 17.73 -5.03
C ASP A 54 -11.05 18.32 -3.68
N LEU A 55 -10.05 17.75 -3.00
CA LEU A 55 -9.54 18.24 -1.73
C LEU A 55 -8.99 19.69 -1.83
N HIS A 56 -8.26 19.97 -2.91
CA HIS A 56 -7.60 21.26 -3.12
C HIS A 56 -8.34 22.19 -4.09
N ASN A 57 -9.54 21.79 -4.56
CA ASN A 57 -10.32 22.50 -5.58
C ASN A 57 -9.52 22.91 -6.82
N ASN A 58 -8.69 21.97 -7.33
CA ASN A 58 -7.71 22.22 -8.39
C ASN A 58 -8.18 21.71 -9.75
N SER A 59 -8.55 22.64 -10.65
CA SER A 59 -9.05 22.32 -12.00
C SER A 59 -8.01 21.67 -12.91
N ASN A 60 -6.71 21.96 -12.74
CA ASN A 60 -5.65 21.33 -13.51
C ASN A 60 -5.50 19.85 -13.13
N LEU A 61 -5.60 19.51 -11.85
CA LEU A 61 -5.62 18.14 -11.39
C LEU A 61 -6.87 17.39 -11.91
N LYS A 62 -8.04 18.02 -11.94
CA LYS A 62 -9.26 17.43 -12.54
C LYS A 62 -9.05 17.03 -14.00
N ARG A 63 -8.43 17.91 -14.79
CA ARG A 63 -8.10 17.61 -16.19
C ARG A 63 -7.11 16.45 -16.30
N ARG A 64 -6.07 16.41 -15.47
CA ARG A 64 -5.08 15.31 -15.43
C ARG A 64 -5.74 14.00 -15.01
N ALA A 65 -6.68 14.02 -14.07
CA ALA A 65 -7.45 12.85 -13.67
C ALA A 65 -8.24 12.24 -14.84
N LEU A 66 -8.92 13.07 -15.64
CA LEU A 66 -9.65 12.62 -16.85
C LEU A 66 -8.72 12.01 -17.90
N GLN A 67 -7.55 12.61 -18.12
CA GLN A 67 -6.56 12.05 -19.04
C GLN A 67 -6.04 10.69 -18.56
N SER A 68 -5.69 10.59 -17.27
CA SER A 68 -5.26 9.33 -16.66
C SER A 68 -6.35 8.27 -16.75
N GLN A 69 -7.61 8.62 -16.47
CA GLN A 69 -8.74 7.70 -16.59
C GLN A 69 -8.87 7.13 -18.02
N THR A 70 -8.81 8.00 -19.02
CA THR A 70 -8.88 7.58 -20.41
C THR A 70 -7.76 6.59 -20.76
N GLN A 71 -6.55 6.86 -20.31
CA GLN A 71 -5.38 6.02 -20.53
C GLN A 71 -5.49 4.68 -19.80
N GLU A 72 -5.88 4.70 -18.53
CA GLU A 72 -6.01 3.49 -17.70
C GLU A 72 -7.11 2.56 -18.22
N LEU A 73 -8.28 3.12 -18.60
CA LEU A 73 -9.35 2.33 -19.20
C LEU A 73 -8.95 1.75 -20.56
N ALA A 74 -8.18 2.49 -21.37
CA ALA A 74 -7.65 1.98 -22.64
C ALA A 74 -6.60 0.88 -22.43
N ASN A 75 -5.80 0.94 -21.38
CA ASN A 75 -4.86 -0.12 -21.02
C ASN A 75 -5.60 -1.39 -20.58
N SER A 76 -6.61 -1.24 -19.73
CA SER A 76 -7.43 -2.37 -19.25
C SER A 76 -8.17 -3.07 -20.39
N ARG A 77 -8.73 -2.30 -21.37
CA ARG A 77 -9.35 -2.90 -22.56
C ARG A 77 -8.37 -3.67 -23.45
N ALA A 78 -7.11 -3.25 -23.49
CA ALA A 78 -6.08 -3.89 -24.32
C ALA A 78 -5.42 -5.11 -23.65
N ALA A 79 -5.57 -5.27 -22.34
CA ALA A 79 -5.03 -6.40 -21.59
C ALA A 79 -5.97 -7.61 -21.62
N ASP A 80 -5.41 -8.82 -21.47
CA ASP A 80 -6.19 -10.04 -21.25
C ASP A 80 -6.77 -10.11 -19.83
N SER A 81 -6.09 -9.48 -18.87
CA SER A 81 -6.61 -9.18 -17.55
C SER A 81 -5.93 -7.94 -16.95
N THR A 82 -6.68 -7.19 -16.16
CA THR A 82 -6.15 -6.12 -15.30
C THR A 82 -6.13 -6.61 -13.86
N ILE A 83 -4.96 -6.53 -13.23
CA ILE A 83 -4.77 -6.94 -11.83
C ILE A 83 -4.91 -5.73 -10.92
N VAL A 84 -5.82 -5.81 -9.97
CA VAL A 84 -6.01 -4.78 -8.94
C VAL A 84 -5.77 -5.34 -7.55
N LEU A 85 -5.42 -4.46 -6.60
CA LEU A 85 -5.02 -4.85 -5.24
C LEU A 85 -6.18 -4.88 -4.25
N SER A 86 -7.35 -4.37 -4.64
CA SER A 86 -8.53 -4.34 -3.77
C SER A 86 -9.81 -4.67 -4.51
N LEU A 87 -10.80 -5.24 -3.79
CA LEU A 87 -12.13 -5.52 -4.33
C LEU A 87 -12.85 -4.24 -4.76
N LEU A 88 -12.61 -3.13 -4.06
CA LEU A 88 -13.20 -1.84 -4.42
C LEU A 88 -12.70 -1.34 -5.79
N GLU A 89 -11.40 -1.47 -6.07
CA GLU A 89 -10.85 -1.12 -7.38
C GLU A 89 -11.38 -2.05 -8.48
N GLN A 90 -11.54 -3.33 -8.15
CA GLN A 90 -12.17 -4.30 -9.06
C GLN A 90 -13.58 -3.88 -9.44
N GLU A 91 -14.41 -3.56 -8.46
CA GLU A 91 -15.79 -3.11 -8.67
C GLU A 91 -15.85 -1.80 -9.48
N GLN A 92 -15.01 -0.83 -9.15
CA GLN A 92 -14.93 0.45 -9.86
C GLN A 92 -14.52 0.30 -11.32
N LEU A 93 -13.53 -0.55 -11.62
CA LEU A 93 -13.14 -0.81 -13.00
C LEU A 93 -14.18 -1.64 -13.72
N GLN A 94 -14.75 -2.66 -13.09
CA GLN A 94 -15.76 -3.52 -13.68
C GLN A 94 -17.02 -2.73 -14.08
N SER A 95 -17.43 -1.75 -13.26
CA SER A 95 -18.56 -0.86 -13.59
C SER A 95 -18.32 -0.01 -14.84
N LYS A 96 -17.07 0.37 -15.10
CA LYS A 96 -16.68 1.17 -16.26
C LYS A 96 -16.31 0.31 -17.49
N LEU A 97 -15.98 -0.94 -17.27
CA LEU A 97 -15.50 -1.89 -18.27
C LEU A 97 -16.16 -3.27 -18.10
N PRO A 98 -17.49 -3.39 -18.29
CA PRO A 98 -18.20 -4.64 -18.02
C PRO A 98 -17.74 -5.80 -18.91
N GLY A 99 -17.14 -5.52 -20.08
CA GLY A 99 -16.60 -6.53 -20.99
C GLY A 99 -15.12 -6.87 -20.79
N SER A 100 -14.44 -6.24 -19.83
CA SER A 100 -13.01 -6.50 -19.56
C SER A 100 -12.86 -7.40 -18.33
N ARG A 101 -11.82 -8.23 -18.35
CA ARG A 101 -11.49 -9.06 -17.21
C ARG A 101 -10.66 -8.25 -16.21
N ILE A 102 -11.14 -8.15 -14.97
CA ILE A 102 -10.50 -7.47 -13.85
C ILE A 102 -10.35 -8.48 -12.72
N ASP A 103 -9.13 -8.84 -12.39
CA ASP A 103 -8.84 -9.82 -11.36
C ASP A 103 -8.25 -9.14 -10.11
N HIS A 104 -8.73 -9.54 -8.94
CA HIS A 104 -8.19 -9.10 -7.66
C HIS A 104 -7.05 -10.01 -7.23
N LEU A 105 -5.86 -9.45 -7.06
CA LEU A 105 -4.70 -10.09 -6.44
C LEU A 105 -4.31 -9.27 -5.20
N PRO A 106 -4.46 -9.81 -3.98
CA PRO A 106 -4.15 -9.04 -2.78
C PRO A 106 -2.67 -8.71 -2.68
N LEU A 107 -2.35 -7.66 -1.92
CA LEU A 107 -0.98 -7.30 -1.60
C LEU A 107 -0.29 -8.49 -0.92
N ILE A 108 0.94 -8.79 -1.32
CA ILE A 108 1.75 -9.81 -0.67
C ILE A 108 2.64 -9.12 0.35
N LEU A 109 2.45 -9.46 1.60
CA LEU A 109 3.35 -9.05 2.68
C LEU A 109 4.19 -10.25 3.11
N ASN A 110 5.49 -10.03 3.25
CA ASN A 110 6.36 -11.05 3.81
C ASN A 110 5.97 -11.31 5.27
N ASP A 111 5.93 -12.57 5.67
CA ASP A 111 5.77 -12.95 7.07
C ASP A 111 7.17 -12.88 7.72
N PRO A 112 7.41 -11.94 8.65
CA PRO A 112 8.72 -11.83 9.29
C PRO A 112 9.07 -13.06 10.13
N THR A 113 8.08 -13.83 10.57
CA THR A 113 8.29 -15.03 11.39
C THR A 113 8.51 -16.28 10.55
N ALA A 114 8.04 -16.32 9.29
CA ALA A 114 8.19 -17.45 8.39
C ALA A 114 9.58 -17.50 7.73
N ASP A 115 10.23 -16.35 7.56
CA ASP A 115 11.49 -16.25 6.81
C ASP A 115 12.75 -16.31 7.69
N ASP A 116 12.65 -16.04 8.98
CA ASP A 116 13.77 -16.14 9.93
C ASP A 116 13.30 -16.60 11.33
N PRO A 117 13.33 -17.91 11.61
CA PRO A 117 13.01 -18.44 12.94
C PRO A 117 14.02 -18.01 14.01
N THR A 118 15.15 -17.41 13.64
CA THR A 118 16.16 -16.90 14.56
C THR A 118 15.96 -15.42 14.92
N HIS A 119 15.09 -14.72 14.17
CA HIS A 119 14.75 -13.35 14.51
C HIS A 119 13.95 -13.37 15.82
N PRO A 120 14.45 -12.76 16.89
CA PRO A 120 13.66 -12.66 18.11
C PRO A 120 12.36 -11.98 17.75
N SER A 121 11.23 -12.58 18.09
CA SER A 121 9.90 -12.00 17.90
C SER A 121 9.76 -10.75 18.79
N LEU A 122 10.47 -9.70 18.42
CA LEU A 122 10.30 -8.38 19.00
C LEU A 122 8.90 -7.93 18.62
N LYS A 123 7.98 -7.98 19.55
CA LYS A 123 6.63 -7.41 19.36
C LYS A 123 6.62 -6.01 19.94
N PRO A 124 5.93 -5.06 19.29
CA PRO A 124 5.65 -3.78 19.89
C PRO A 124 5.04 -3.98 21.28
N LYS A 125 5.32 -3.07 22.20
CA LYS A 125 4.85 -3.19 23.58
C LYS A 125 3.99 -1.99 23.93
N PHE A 126 2.97 -2.24 24.72
CA PHE A 126 2.23 -1.17 25.37
C PHE A 126 3.14 -0.44 26.38
N GLY A 127 2.93 0.85 26.48
CA GLY A 127 3.70 1.73 27.38
C GLY A 127 4.73 2.58 26.61
N GLY A 128 4.58 3.86 26.73
CA GLY A 128 5.26 4.87 25.95
C GLY A 128 4.35 5.52 24.90
N HIS A 129 4.78 6.64 24.33
CA HIS A 129 3.95 7.48 23.46
C HIS A 129 4.63 7.77 22.10
N ASN A 130 5.29 6.76 21.52
CA ASN A 130 5.95 6.89 20.21
C ASN A 130 4.97 6.52 19.07
N LEU A 131 4.67 7.47 18.22
CA LEU A 131 3.87 7.32 17.02
C LEU A 131 4.78 7.28 15.80
N VAL A 132 4.42 6.50 14.78
CA VAL A 132 5.14 6.49 13.51
C VAL A 132 4.22 6.67 12.31
N PHE A 133 4.70 7.46 11.35
CA PHE A 133 4.19 7.50 9.98
C PHE A 133 5.28 6.97 9.05
N VAL A 134 4.88 6.11 8.09
CA VAL A 134 5.80 5.59 7.07
C VAL A 134 5.29 5.91 5.67
N GLY A 135 6.17 6.44 4.81
CA GLY A 135 5.80 6.65 3.42
C GLY A 135 6.82 7.43 2.61
N SER A 136 7.10 6.99 1.37
CA SER A 136 7.93 7.74 0.43
C SER A 136 7.28 9.07 0.05
N PHE A 137 8.04 10.16 0.13
CA PHE A 137 7.55 11.51 -0.18
C PHE A 137 7.52 11.83 -1.68
N ASN A 138 7.87 10.87 -2.52
CA ASN A 138 7.56 10.94 -3.96
C ASN A 138 6.04 10.83 -4.24
N HIS A 139 5.25 10.48 -3.21
CA HIS A 139 3.78 10.42 -3.25
C HIS A 139 3.16 11.60 -2.49
N ALA A 140 2.48 12.49 -3.19
CA ALA A 140 1.81 13.66 -2.62
C ALA A 140 0.91 13.36 -1.41
N PRO A 141 0.11 12.26 -1.37
CA PRO A 141 -0.69 11.91 -0.20
C PRO A 141 0.10 11.77 1.10
N ASN A 142 1.38 11.36 1.02
CA ASN A 142 2.21 11.20 2.21
C ASN A 142 2.66 12.53 2.80
N THR A 143 2.99 13.50 1.93
CA THR A 143 3.32 14.87 2.35
C THR A 143 2.12 15.51 3.02
N ASP A 144 0.96 15.45 2.38
CA ASP A 144 -0.29 15.99 2.90
C ASP A 144 -0.66 15.38 4.26
N ALA A 145 -0.56 14.06 4.39
CA ALA A 145 -0.87 13.36 5.62
C ALA A 145 0.01 13.80 6.80
N VAL A 146 1.32 13.93 6.58
CA VAL A 146 2.25 14.37 7.63
C VAL A 146 2.00 15.82 8.02
N LEU A 147 1.77 16.71 7.06
CA LEU A 147 1.44 18.11 7.32
C LEU A 147 0.14 18.23 8.11
N TRP A 148 -0.91 17.56 7.66
CA TRP A 148 -2.21 17.57 8.36
C TRP A 148 -2.11 17.00 9.78
N PHE A 149 -1.42 15.88 9.96
CA PHE A 149 -1.23 15.32 11.30
C PHE A 149 -0.50 16.28 12.23
N ALA A 150 0.62 16.83 11.76
CA ALA A 150 1.46 17.72 12.57
C ALA A 150 0.78 19.04 12.94
N GLN A 151 -0.04 19.58 12.02
CA GLN A 151 -0.69 20.89 12.20
C GLN A 151 -2.02 20.81 12.95
N ASP A 152 -2.86 19.81 12.62
CA ASP A 152 -4.25 19.77 13.09
C ASP A 152 -4.52 18.69 14.14
N ILE A 153 -3.71 17.59 14.19
CA ILE A 153 -3.96 16.45 15.07
C ILE A 153 -2.97 16.40 16.25
N LEU A 154 -1.68 16.49 15.95
CA LEU A 154 -0.64 16.36 16.98
C LEU A 154 -0.81 17.34 18.16
N PRO A 155 -1.16 18.62 17.96
CA PRO A 155 -1.42 19.53 19.08
C PRO A 155 -2.55 19.07 20.00
N LEU A 156 -3.60 18.44 19.44
CA LEU A 156 -4.70 17.89 20.23
C LEU A 156 -4.30 16.66 21.03
N VAL A 157 -3.40 15.85 20.49
CA VAL A 157 -2.80 14.71 21.23
C VAL A 157 -1.88 15.22 22.34
N GLN A 158 -1.02 16.19 22.04
CA GLN A 158 -0.07 16.77 23.00
C GLN A 158 -0.76 17.45 24.19
N ALA A 159 -1.96 17.99 23.98
CA ALA A 159 -2.75 18.57 25.07
C ALA A 159 -3.13 17.54 26.15
N GLN A 160 -3.17 16.23 25.79
CA GLN A 160 -3.52 15.14 26.70
C GLN A 160 -2.31 14.27 27.05
N LEU A 161 -1.34 14.13 26.12
CA LEU A 161 -0.11 13.35 26.25
C LEU A 161 1.08 14.25 25.85
N PRO A 162 1.58 15.10 26.75
CA PRO A 162 2.61 16.10 26.43
C PRO A 162 3.96 15.50 25.98
N ASP A 163 4.24 14.27 26.35
CA ASP A 163 5.46 13.52 26.02
C ASP A 163 5.36 12.70 24.73
N VAL A 164 4.24 12.80 23.99
CA VAL A 164 4.08 12.08 22.73
C VAL A 164 5.18 12.45 21.73
N GLN A 165 5.75 11.44 21.08
CA GLN A 165 6.77 11.58 20.05
C GLN A 165 6.19 11.13 18.70
N PHE A 166 6.35 11.94 17.69
CA PHE A 166 5.94 11.60 16.33
C PHE A 166 7.16 11.40 15.43
N HIS A 167 7.31 10.18 14.93
CA HIS A 167 8.40 9.74 14.07
C HIS A 167 7.92 9.64 12.63
N VAL A 168 8.58 10.36 11.72
CA VAL A 168 8.28 10.34 10.29
C VAL A 168 9.40 9.62 9.55
N VAL A 169 9.05 8.51 8.90
CA VAL A 169 9.98 7.64 8.16
C VAL A 169 9.62 7.64 6.67
N GLY A 170 10.61 7.91 5.82
CA GLY A 170 10.42 7.84 4.38
C GLY A 170 11.47 8.59 3.59
N ALA A 171 11.75 8.11 2.38
CA ALA A 171 12.72 8.72 1.49
C ALA A 171 12.21 10.03 0.90
N ASN A 172 13.15 10.95 0.64
CA ASN A 172 12.95 12.23 -0.06
C ASN A 172 11.91 13.16 0.62
N PRO A 173 12.00 13.43 1.95
CA PRO A 173 11.09 14.37 2.59
C PRO A 173 11.29 15.78 1.99
N PRO A 174 10.20 16.45 1.56
CA PRO A 174 10.29 17.82 1.06
C PRO A 174 10.58 18.80 2.21
N GLU A 175 11.02 20.00 1.86
CA GLU A 175 11.36 21.05 2.82
C GLU A 175 10.21 21.34 3.80
N ALA A 176 8.97 21.40 3.31
CA ALA A 176 7.78 21.61 4.13
C ALA A 176 7.63 20.56 5.26
N VAL A 177 8.03 19.31 5.01
CA VAL A 177 8.05 18.24 6.03
C VAL A 177 9.27 18.41 6.94
N CYS A 178 10.44 18.69 6.37
CA CYS A 178 11.67 18.88 7.15
C CYS A 178 11.57 20.04 8.16
N CYS A 179 10.85 21.11 7.83
CA CYS A 179 10.60 22.25 8.70
C CYS A 179 9.71 21.95 9.90
N LEU A 180 9.03 20.80 9.93
CA LEU A 180 8.20 20.37 11.09
C LEU A 180 9.02 19.86 12.27
N ARG A 181 10.34 19.66 12.13
CA ARG A 181 11.18 19.12 13.20
C ARG A 181 11.03 19.92 14.48
N SER A 182 10.81 19.22 15.58
CA SER A 182 10.67 19.78 16.90
C SER A 182 11.12 18.74 17.95
N PRO A 183 11.19 19.06 19.23
CA PRO A 183 11.50 18.07 20.26
C PRO A 183 10.56 16.85 20.25
N ASN A 184 9.31 17.03 19.83
CA ASN A 184 8.29 16.00 19.76
C ASN A 184 8.02 15.45 18.34
N LEU A 185 8.77 15.92 17.31
CA LEU A 185 8.60 15.47 15.93
C LEU A 185 9.96 15.25 15.26
N GLN A 186 10.23 13.99 14.89
CA GLN A 186 11.50 13.57 14.30
C GLN A 186 11.32 13.09 12.87
N ILE A 187 12.19 13.54 11.96
CA ILE A 187 12.22 13.13 10.55
C ILE A 187 13.46 12.25 10.34
N HIS A 188 13.25 10.96 10.10
CA HIS A 188 14.33 9.97 9.99
C HIS A 188 14.86 9.78 8.58
N GLY A 189 14.09 10.18 7.54
CA GLY A 189 14.41 9.81 6.17
C GLY A 189 14.15 8.32 5.90
N PHE A 190 14.97 7.72 5.03
CA PHE A 190 14.88 6.28 4.74
C PHE A 190 15.45 5.46 5.91
N VAL A 191 14.70 4.42 6.31
CA VAL A 191 15.11 3.43 7.33
C VAL A 191 15.17 2.08 6.63
N GLU A 192 16.31 1.40 6.72
CA GLU A 192 16.55 0.12 6.04
C GLU A 192 15.77 -1.01 6.71
N ASP A 193 15.86 -1.13 8.02
CA ASP A 193 15.14 -2.13 8.82
C ASP A 193 13.91 -1.49 9.48
N LEU A 194 12.82 -1.47 8.70
CA LEU A 194 11.56 -0.89 9.17
C LEU A 194 10.88 -1.75 10.23
N ASP A 195 11.08 -3.06 10.22
CA ASP A 195 10.45 -3.99 11.15
C ASP A 195 11.01 -3.77 12.57
N SER A 196 12.34 -3.72 12.70
CA SER A 196 12.97 -3.33 13.97
C SER A 196 12.55 -1.95 14.45
N PHE A 197 12.38 -1.00 13.52
CA PHE A 197 11.90 0.33 13.88
C PHE A 197 10.46 0.29 14.43
N PHE A 198 9.55 -0.47 13.80
CA PHE A 198 8.18 -0.63 14.30
C PHE A 198 8.11 -1.20 15.72
N HIS A 199 9.04 -2.07 16.10
CA HIS A 199 9.06 -2.66 17.43
C HIS A 199 9.38 -1.65 18.54
N THR A 200 9.93 -0.50 18.21
CA THR A 200 10.19 0.60 19.17
C THR A 200 9.03 1.59 19.26
N MET A 201 7.98 1.41 18.44
CA MET A 201 6.82 2.29 18.37
C MET A 201 5.62 1.70 19.12
N GLN A 202 4.68 2.54 19.51
CA GLN A 202 3.45 2.12 20.19
C GLN A 202 2.23 2.15 19.26
N ALA A 203 2.24 3.00 18.24
CA ALA A 203 1.20 2.96 17.21
C ALA A 203 1.69 3.57 15.90
N ALA A 204 1.14 3.09 14.79
CA ALA A 204 1.28 3.72 13.48
C ALA A 204 0.09 4.63 13.21
N VAL A 205 0.36 5.82 12.68
CA VAL A 205 -0.67 6.76 12.24
C VAL A 205 -0.64 6.90 10.72
N VAL A 206 -1.80 6.76 10.07
CA VAL A 206 -1.94 6.82 8.61
C VAL A 206 -3.05 7.81 8.25
N PRO A 207 -2.83 9.12 8.47
CA PRO A 207 -3.84 10.17 8.35
C PRO A 207 -3.99 10.64 6.88
N LEU A 208 -4.29 9.73 5.96
CA LEU A 208 -4.45 10.04 4.54
C LEU A 208 -5.79 10.72 4.28
N ARG A 209 -5.78 11.90 3.64
CA ARG A 209 -6.99 12.61 3.22
C ARG A 209 -7.39 12.29 1.78
N PHE A 210 -6.45 11.83 0.97
CA PHE A 210 -6.67 11.33 -0.38
C PHE A 210 -5.67 10.24 -0.73
N GLY A 211 -5.95 9.52 -1.79
CA GLY A 211 -5.13 8.40 -2.27
C GLY A 211 -5.99 7.41 -3.05
N ALA A 212 -5.36 6.38 -3.58
CA ALA A 212 -5.99 5.22 -4.19
C ALA A 212 -5.18 3.97 -3.88
N GLY A 213 -5.69 2.80 -4.24
CA GLY A 213 -5.01 1.53 -4.03
C GLY A 213 -4.89 1.08 -2.58
N MET A 214 -4.31 -0.10 -2.40
CA MET A 214 -4.01 -0.68 -1.10
C MET A 214 -2.87 0.07 -0.40
N LYS A 215 -3.04 0.38 0.87
CA LYS A 215 -2.05 1.13 1.67
C LYS A 215 -1.07 0.16 2.33
N GLY A 216 -0.01 -0.20 1.62
CA GLY A 216 1.02 -1.14 2.10
C GLY A 216 1.57 -0.80 3.48
N LYS A 217 1.68 0.49 3.83
CA LYS A 217 2.12 0.95 5.17
C LYS A 217 1.20 0.49 6.31
N VAL A 218 -0.11 0.43 6.07
CA VAL A 218 -1.07 -0.14 7.04
C VAL A 218 -0.78 -1.63 7.22
N GLY A 219 -0.67 -2.35 6.12
CA GLY A 219 -0.34 -3.77 6.15
C GLY A 219 0.99 -4.06 6.83
N SER A 220 2.03 -3.29 6.54
CA SER A 220 3.35 -3.45 7.17
C SER A 220 3.32 -3.23 8.68
N ALA A 221 2.56 -2.25 9.17
CA ALA A 221 2.41 -2.04 10.61
C ALA A 221 1.60 -3.16 11.28
N LEU A 222 0.45 -3.55 10.68
CA LEU A 222 -0.42 -4.60 11.21
C LEU A 222 0.30 -5.96 11.30
N ARG A 223 1.10 -6.35 10.28
CA ARG A 223 1.85 -7.61 10.30
C ARG A 223 2.92 -7.67 11.41
N CYS A 224 3.40 -6.51 11.87
CA CYS A 224 4.30 -6.41 13.02
C CYS A 224 3.54 -6.36 14.36
N GLY A 225 2.21 -6.43 14.35
CA GLY A 225 1.38 -6.30 15.55
C GLY A 225 1.35 -4.87 16.10
N LEU A 226 1.72 -3.86 15.31
CA LEU A 226 1.64 -2.47 15.70
C LEU A 226 0.22 -1.95 15.47
N PRO A 227 -0.50 -1.44 16.49
CA PRO A 227 -1.80 -0.81 16.32
C PRO A 227 -1.76 0.31 15.29
N VAL A 228 -2.76 0.38 14.44
CA VAL A 228 -2.86 1.40 13.38
C VAL A 228 -4.08 2.29 13.62
N ILE A 229 -3.86 3.60 13.62
CA ILE A 229 -4.91 4.60 13.57
C ILE A 229 -4.90 5.22 12.16
N THR A 230 -6.03 5.22 11.49
CA THR A 230 -6.10 5.67 10.09
C THR A 230 -7.39 6.42 9.78
N THR A 231 -7.47 6.98 8.58
CA THR A 231 -8.70 7.57 8.03
C THR A 231 -9.49 6.53 7.23
N PRO A 232 -10.75 6.81 6.87
CA PRO A 232 -11.50 5.98 5.90
C PRO A 232 -10.74 5.79 4.58
N ILE A 233 -10.00 6.79 4.10
CA ILE A 233 -9.14 6.69 2.91
C ILE A 233 -7.95 5.76 3.16
N GLY A 234 -7.37 5.80 4.37
CA GLY A 234 -6.23 4.95 4.70
C GLY A 234 -6.57 3.47 4.85
N SER A 235 -7.80 3.13 5.27
CA SER A 235 -8.32 1.76 5.37
C SER A 235 -9.06 1.29 4.12
N GLU A 236 -9.22 2.17 3.13
CA GLU A 236 -10.00 1.85 1.93
C GLU A 236 -9.46 0.62 1.18
N GLY A 237 -10.39 -0.22 0.73
CA GLY A 237 -10.06 -1.46 -0.01
C GLY A 237 -9.63 -2.62 0.88
N MET A 238 -9.56 -2.43 2.19
CA MET A 238 -9.29 -3.46 3.19
C MET A 238 -10.60 -3.87 3.87
N PRO A 239 -10.92 -5.17 3.99
CA PRO A 239 -12.08 -5.62 4.76
C PRO A 239 -11.81 -5.56 6.28
N ALA A 240 -11.04 -4.55 6.72
CA ALA A 240 -10.69 -4.31 8.10
C ALA A 240 -11.85 -3.62 8.84
N ARG A 241 -12.08 -4.02 10.10
CA ARG A 241 -13.15 -3.48 10.95
C ARG A 241 -12.56 -2.51 11.98
N ASP A 242 -13.24 -1.36 12.10
CA ASP A 242 -12.92 -0.37 13.12
C ASP A 242 -13.05 -0.94 14.53
N GLY A 243 -12.11 -0.60 15.40
CA GLY A 243 -12.06 -1.06 16.80
C GLY A 243 -11.65 -2.52 16.99
N GLU A 244 -11.54 -3.31 15.91
CA GLU A 244 -11.14 -4.72 15.97
C GLU A 244 -9.76 -4.94 15.35
N HIS A 245 -9.53 -4.47 14.13
CA HIS A 245 -8.28 -4.66 13.40
C HIS A 245 -7.40 -3.41 13.38
N LEU A 246 -8.03 -2.24 13.41
CA LEU A 246 -7.41 -0.92 13.43
C LEU A 246 -8.42 0.10 13.97
N ALA A 247 -8.00 1.35 14.18
CA ALA A 247 -8.91 2.44 14.53
C ALA A 247 -9.11 3.38 13.34
N ILE A 248 -10.36 3.75 13.03
CA ILE A 248 -10.72 4.62 11.91
C ILE A 248 -11.29 5.94 12.42
N ALA A 249 -10.70 7.07 12.01
CA ALA A 249 -11.15 8.39 12.39
C ALA A 249 -11.03 9.36 11.21
N ALA A 250 -12.09 10.16 10.95
CA ALA A 250 -12.18 11.02 9.79
C ALA A 250 -11.84 12.49 10.06
N THR A 251 -11.93 12.94 11.33
CA THR A 251 -11.72 14.34 11.72
C THR A 251 -10.51 14.47 12.64
N PRO A 252 -9.85 15.64 12.72
CA PRO A 252 -8.72 15.83 13.62
C PRO A 252 -9.02 15.48 15.07
N ALA A 253 -10.17 15.90 15.58
CA ALA A 253 -10.57 15.61 16.96
C ALA A 253 -10.75 14.11 17.21
N ALA A 254 -11.53 13.41 16.36
CA ALA A 254 -11.74 11.97 16.49
C ALA A 254 -10.43 11.18 16.31
N PHE A 255 -9.53 11.65 15.43
CA PHE A 255 -8.23 11.01 15.23
C PHE A 255 -7.34 11.17 16.48
N ALA A 256 -7.29 12.36 17.06
CA ALA A 256 -6.57 12.61 18.30
C ALA A 256 -7.12 11.77 19.46
N GLU A 257 -8.44 11.69 19.62
CA GLU A 257 -9.10 10.84 20.64
C GLU A 257 -8.73 9.36 20.43
N ALA A 258 -8.74 8.85 19.21
CA ALA A 258 -8.34 7.49 18.91
C ALA A 258 -6.86 7.24 19.26
N VAL A 259 -5.96 8.17 18.94
CA VAL A 259 -4.54 8.10 19.29
C VAL A 259 -4.38 8.04 20.80
N VAL A 260 -5.00 8.97 21.53
CA VAL A 260 -4.92 9.02 23.01
C VAL A 260 -5.45 7.74 23.62
N LYS A 261 -6.61 7.24 23.15
CA LYS A 261 -7.21 5.99 23.65
C LYS A 261 -6.28 4.80 23.43
N VAL A 262 -5.67 4.66 22.25
CA VAL A 262 -4.74 3.57 21.93
C VAL A 262 -3.50 3.64 22.82
N LEU A 263 -2.93 4.83 23.03
CA LEU A 263 -1.71 5.00 23.83
C LEU A 263 -1.95 4.88 25.33
N SER A 264 -3.17 5.18 25.84
CA SER A 264 -3.47 5.23 27.26
C SER A 264 -4.21 3.98 27.81
N CYS A 265 -4.77 3.13 26.95
CA CYS A 265 -5.58 1.97 27.35
C CYS A 265 -4.95 0.66 26.87
N ALA A 266 -4.42 -0.13 27.80
CA ALA A 266 -3.75 -1.41 27.50
C ALA A 266 -4.66 -2.39 26.78
N ASP A 267 -5.94 -2.50 27.18
CA ASP A 267 -6.89 -3.42 26.56
C ASP A 267 -7.18 -3.04 25.10
N THR A 268 -7.38 -1.75 24.84
CA THR A 268 -7.57 -1.25 23.46
C THR A 268 -6.34 -1.50 22.61
N TRP A 269 -5.16 -1.24 23.15
CA TRP A 269 -3.88 -1.47 22.47
C TRP A 269 -3.70 -2.94 22.11
N GLN A 270 -3.91 -3.84 23.11
CA GLN A 270 -3.77 -5.29 22.91
C GLN A 270 -4.79 -5.84 21.92
N GLN A 271 -6.04 -5.38 21.99
CA GLN A 271 -7.10 -5.77 21.05
C GLN A 271 -6.71 -5.41 19.59
N LEU A 272 -6.30 -4.17 19.34
CA LEU A 272 -5.92 -3.73 18.01
C LEU A 272 -4.62 -4.39 17.53
N SER A 273 -3.66 -4.62 18.40
CA SER A 273 -2.42 -5.33 18.08
C SER A 273 -2.70 -6.77 17.64
N ALA A 274 -3.45 -7.53 18.44
CA ALA A 274 -3.78 -8.92 18.12
C ALA A 274 -4.72 -9.03 16.92
N GLY A 275 -5.76 -8.19 16.87
CA GLY A 275 -6.72 -8.17 15.76
C GLY A 275 -6.06 -7.80 14.44
N GLY A 276 -5.21 -6.78 14.45
CA GLY A 276 -4.46 -6.33 13.27
C GLY A 276 -3.48 -7.39 12.75
N LEU A 277 -2.74 -8.04 13.65
CA LEU A 277 -1.82 -9.12 13.31
C LEU A 277 -2.55 -10.30 12.64
N ASN A 278 -3.64 -10.78 13.25
CA ASN A 278 -4.45 -11.87 12.71
C ASN A 278 -5.07 -11.51 11.37
N PHE A 279 -5.55 -10.27 11.23
CA PHE A 279 -6.08 -9.75 9.97
C PHE A 279 -5.02 -9.76 8.86
N ALA A 280 -3.82 -9.22 9.13
CA ALA A 280 -2.74 -9.18 8.16
C ALA A 280 -2.34 -10.60 7.71
N ALA A 281 -2.18 -11.55 8.63
CA ALA A 281 -1.84 -12.93 8.33
C ALA A 281 -2.91 -13.61 7.45
N SER A 282 -4.19 -13.38 7.72
CA SER A 282 -5.29 -13.99 6.97
C SER A 282 -5.50 -13.41 5.58
N GLN A 283 -5.18 -12.12 5.35
CA GLN A 283 -5.51 -11.43 4.11
C GLN A 283 -4.34 -11.34 3.12
N TRP A 284 -3.10 -11.24 3.62
CA TRP A 284 -1.94 -10.86 2.81
C TRP A 284 -0.79 -11.86 2.86
N GLY A 285 -1.05 -13.07 3.37
CA GLY A 285 -0.07 -14.15 3.40
C GLY A 285 0.30 -14.65 2.00
N ARG A 286 1.53 -15.14 1.84
CA ARG A 286 2.06 -15.69 0.57
C ARG A 286 1.17 -16.78 -0.02
N ALA A 287 0.66 -17.70 0.81
CA ALA A 287 -0.16 -18.81 0.36
C ALA A 287 -1.45 -18.35 -0.33
N ALA A 288 -2.16 -17.38 0.27
CA ALA A 288 -3.39 -16.84 -0.30
C ALA A 288 -3.15 -16.11 -1.63
N ALA A 289 -2.07 -15.32 -1.72
CA ALA A 289 -1.69 -14.61 -2.93
C ALA A 289 -1.27 -15.58 -4.05
N TYR A 290 -0.51 -16.62 -3.71
CA TYR A 290 -0.11 -17.66 -4.66
C TYR A 290 -1.32 -18.39 -5.24
N GLN A 291 -2.24 -18.85 -4.40
CA GLN A 291 -3.46 -19.53 -4.87
C GLN A 291 -4.30 -18.64 -5.79
N ARG A 292 -4.42 -17.35 -5.46
CA ARG A 292 -5.12 -16.38 -6.32
C ARG A 292 -4.44 -16.19 -7.66
N LEU A 293 -3.12 -16.01 -7.65
CA LEU A 293 -2.34 -15.84 -8.89
C LEU A 293 -2.43 -17.11 -9.76
N ALA A 294 -2.30 -18.29 -9.16
CA ALA A 294 -2.45 -19.56 -9.86
C ALA A 294 -3.81 -19.66 -10.54
N THR A 295 -4.89 -19.37 -9.83
CA THR A 295 -6.25 -19.36 -10.39
C THR A 295 -6.38 -18.38 -11.56
N ILE A 296 -5.81 -17.18 -11.46
CA ILE A 296 -5.83 -16.17 -12.53
C ILE A 296 -5.11 -16.71 -13.77
N LEU A 297 -3.92 -17.30 -13.59
CA LEU A 297 -3.11 -17.83 -14.70
C LEU A 297 -3.80 -19.03 -15.37
N GLU A 298 -4.33 -19.98 -14.61
CA GLU A 298 -5.11 -21.12 -15.13
C GLU A 298 -6.31 -20.66 -15.95
N GLN A 299 -7.06 -19.69 -15.46
CA GLN A 299 -8.21 -19.13 -16.19
C GLN A 299 -7.82 -18.36 -17.45
N LEU A 300 -6.56 -17.93 -17.58
CA LEU A 300 -6.00 -17.37 -18.79
C LEU A 300 -5.44 -18.43 -19.74
N GLY A 301 -5.50 -19.71 -19.35
CA GLY A 301 -4.98 -20.84 -20.14
C GLY A 301 -3.46 -20.99 -20.02
N LEU A 302 -2.85 -20.43 -19.00
CA LEU A 302 -1.42 -20.56 -18.74
C LEU A 302 -1.16 -21.74 -17.78
N PRO A 303 -0.12 -22.56 -18.03
CA PRO A 303 0.22 -23.68 -17.14
C PRO A 303 0.76 -23.14 -15.82
N VAL A 304 0.26 -23.72 -14.72
CA VAL A 304 0.78 -23.50 -13.37
C VAL A 304 1.37 -24.81 -12.88
N ASP A 305 2.64 -24.81 -12.44
CA ASP A 305 3.26 -26.02 -11.89
C ASP A 305 2.71 -26.29 -10.48
N PRO A 306 1.95 -27.36 -10.27
CA PRO A 306 1.36 -27.68 -8.97
C PRO A 306 2.40 -27.98 -7.88
N ARG A 307 3.67 -28.21 -8.25
CA ARG A 307 4.79 -28.44 -7.32
C ARG A 307 5.38 -27.15 -6.77
N THR A 308 5.01 -25.99 -7.33
CA THR A 308 5.42 -24.68 -6.81
C THR A 308 4.54 -24.35 -5.62
N GLN A 309 4.83 -24.95 -4.46
CA GLN A 309 4.17 -24.57 -3.21
C GLN A 309 4.68 -23.20 -2.75
N ALA A 310 3.82 -22.46 -2.04
CA ALA A 310 4.12 -21.11 -1.55
C ALA A 310 5.46 -21.03 -0.77
N ASP A 311 5.87 -22.12 -0.14
CA ASP A 311 7.09 -22.24 0.65
C ASP A 311 8.39 -22.22 -0.17
N ASN A 312 8.32 -22.46 -1.50
CA ASN A 312 9.48 -22.50 -2.39
C ASN A 312 9.72 -21.19 -3.16
N ILE A 313 8.88 -20.19 -3.00
CA ILE A 313 9.07 -18.90 -3.66
C ILE A 313 10.06 -18.07 -2.86
N ARG A 314 11.34 -18.14 -3.22
CA ARG A 314 12.34 -17.17 -2.75
C ARG A 314 12.11 -15.86 -3.47
N LEU A 315 11.53 -14.88 -2.77
CA LEU A 315 11.55 -13.49 -3.24
C LEU A 315 12.98 -12.98 -3.10
N TYR A 316 13.64 -12.71 -4.21
CA TYR A 316 14.89 -11.96 -4.18
C TYR A 316 14.60 -10.56 -3.66
N PRO A 317 15.35 -10.05 -2.67
CA PRO A 317 15.18 -8.68 -2.24
C PRO A 317 15.46 -7.73 -3.43
N PHE A 318 14.66 -6.69 -3.55
CA PHE A 318 14.74 -5.64 -4.59
C PHE A 318 16.02 -4.78 -4.52
N SER A 319 17.09 -5.25 -3.91
CA SER A 319 18.31 -4.51 -3.62
C SER A 319 19.47 -4.75 -4.60
N SER A 320 19.25 -5.49 -5.68
CA SER A 320 20.28 -5.62 -6.72
C SER A 320 19.79 -4.99 -8.02
N PRO A 321 20.49 -3.97 -8.56
CA PRO A 321 20.24 -3.57 -9.94
C PRO A 321 20.50 -4.78 -10.83
N LEU A 322 19.53 -5.11 -11.69
CA LEU A 322 19.75 -6.09 -12.75
C LEU A 322 21.01 -5.66 -13.53
N PRO A 323 21.97 -6.55 -13.79
CA PRO A 323 23.07 -6.24 -14.67
C PRO A 323 22.49 -5.85 -16.03
N ILE A 324 22.76 -4.62 -16.44
CA ILE A 324 22.49 -4.13 -17.79
C ILE A 324 23.68 -4.60 -18.62
N ASP A 325 23.55 -5.75 -19.27
CA ASP A 325 24.38 -6.17 -20.41
C ASP A 325 23.54 -6.16 -21.71
#